data_58c93423a8f59ddf7fd93d610097ecc1
#
_entry.id   58c93423a8f59ddf7fd93d610097ecc1
#
_cell.length_a   1.000
_cell.length_b   1.000
_cell.length_c   1.000
_cell.angle_alpha   90.00
_cell.angle_beta   90.00
_cell.angle_gamma   90.00
#
_symmetry.space_group_name_H-M   'P 1'
#
loop_
_entity.id
_entity.type
_entity.pdbx_description
1 polymer ?
#
loop_
_entity_poly.entity_id
_entity_poly.type
_entity_poly.pdbx_seq_one_letter_code
_entity_poly.pdbx_strand_id
1 'polypeptide(L)'
;MRIHVAVAFGALVAVMTGWTGGAEAQNVEAFLAGTSKDCPGCNLAGAKLKRRNLAGADLAGANLTGATFHRSNLRGANFSGADLTDANLNKTELLQANFSRAKMKGAMLFEAEAGRADFTGADLTEAMMGNIRLTGGKLDRANLTEVDLSAGLLNEATFVNATLNDANFFQTRLLRCDMRGVVGEMVEFTQANLRDANLSSAILRQSIFYLADLGGADLSSADFSQSVLRSANLGNTKQTDTKFTGAMMPDNSIHQ
;
A
#
# COMPACT_ATOMS: atom_id res chain seq x y z
N MET A 1 -51.51 -62.86 16.81
CA MET A 1 -50.66 -62.94 15.62
C MET A 1 -49.96 -61.60 15.45
N ARG A 2 -48.71 -61.46 15.94
CA ARG A 2 -47.96 -60.23 15.91
C ARG A 2 -47.03 -60.28 14.71
N ILE A 3 -47.19 -59.33 13.79
CA ILE A 3 -46.35 -59.21 12.61
C ILE A 3 -45.19 -58.23 13.01
N HIS A 4 -43.98 -58.78 12.97
CA HIS A 4 -42.78 -57.96 13.11
C HIS A 4 -42.39 -57.43 11.73
N VAL A 5 -42.42 -56.12 11.58
CA VAL A 5 -41.84 -55.43 10.40
C VAL A 5 -40.37 -55.12 10.71
N ALA A 6 -39.50 -55.80 10.01
CA ALA A 6 -38.06 -55.48 10.03
C ALA A 6 -37.82 -54.28 9.11
N VAL A 7 -37.37 -53.17 9.66
CA VAL A 7 -36.90 -52.02 8.90
C VAL A 7 -35.45 -52.27 8.52
N ALA A 8 -35.18 -52.52 7.24
CA ALA A 8 -33.83 -52.60 6.71
C ALA A 8 -33.25 -51.18 6.56
N PHE A 9 -32.19 -50.87 7.30
CA PHE A 9 -31.36 -49.67 7.08
C PHE A 9 -30.55 -49.90 5.80
N GLY A 10 -31.01 -49.37 4.69
CA GLY A 10 -30.22 -49.19 3.48
C GLY A 10 -29.23 -48.04 3.66
N ALA A 11 -27.94 -48.35 3.71
CA ALA A 11 -26.90 -47.35 3.66
C ALA A 11 -26.90 -46.69 2.28
N LEU A 12 -27.38 -45.44 2.22
CA LEU A 12 -27.25 -44.61 1.03
C LEU A 12 -25.80 -44.10 0.98
N VAL A 13 -24.97 -44.75 0.16
CA VAL A 13 -23.66 -44.21 -0.20
C VAL A 13 -23.90 -43.01 -1.13
N ALA A 14 -23.97 -41.81 -0.57
CA ALA A 14 -23.94 -40.60 -1.35
C ALA A 14 -22.56 -40.47 -1.96
N VAL A 15 -22.45 -40.69 -3.26
CA VAL A 15 -21.27 -40.31 -4.05
C VAL A 15 -21.19 -38.81 -4.03
N MET A 16 -20.29 -38.27 -3.18
CA MET A 16 -19.96 -36.83 -3.18
C MET A 16 -19.13 -36.52 -4.41
N THR A 17 -19.79 -36.20 -5.52
CA THR A 17 -19.18 -35.49 -6.64
C THR A 17 -19.04 -34.02 -6.23
N GLY A 18 -17.80 -33.61 -6.00
CA GLY A 18 -17.23 -32.25 -6.10
C GLY A 18 -18.17 -31.04 -5.90
N TRP A 19 -18.55 -30.74 -4.66
CA TRP A 19 -19.05 -29.42 -4.28
C TRP A 19 -17.97 -28.67 -3.51
N THR A 20 -17.04 -28.02 -4.24
CA THR A 20 -16.08 -27.07 -3.66
C THR A 20 -16.76 -25.78 -3.18
N GLY A 21 -17.97 -25.48 -3.62
CA GLY A 21 -18.72 -24.27 -3.23
C GLY A 21 -19.28 -24.29 -1.80
N GLY A 22 -19.45 -25.47 -1.19
CA GLY A 22 -20.03 -25.56 0.16
C GLY A 22 -19.09 -25.10 1.28
N ALA A 23 -17.80 -25.44 1.19
CA ALA A 23 -16.81 -25.07 2.21
C ALA A 23 -16.49 -23.57 2.17
N GLU A 24 -16.40 -22.98 0.97
CA GLU A 24 -16.18 -21.54 0.80
C GLU A 24 -17.36 -20.72 1.33
N ALA A 25 -18.60 -21.13 1.03
CA ALA A 25 -19.80 -20.47 1.55
C ALA A 25 -19.85 -20.50 3.09
N GLN A 26 -19.48 -21.62 3.72
CA GLN A 26 -19.41 -21.76 5.18
C GLN A 26 -18.33 -20.85 5.79
N ASN A 27 -17.16 -20.71 5.13
CA ASN A 27 -16.10 -19.83 5.59
C ASN A 27 -16.53 -18.35 5.54
N VAL A 28 -17.20 -17.93 4.47
CA VAL A 28 -17.73 -16.56 4.34
C VAL A 28 -18.78 -16.27 5.42
N GLU A 29 -19.73 -17.20 5.65
CA GLU A 29 -20.76 -17.04 6.67
C GLU A 29 -20.15 -16.93 8.08
N ALA A 30 -19.24 -17.83 8.45
CA ALA A 30 -18.54 -17.81 9.73
C ALA A 30 -17.75 -16.52 9.93
N PHE A 31 -17.06 -16.02 8.88
CA PHE A 31 -16.33 -14.76 8.92
C PHE A 31 -17.30 -13.56 9.11
N LEU A 32 -18.36 -13.49 8.34
CA LEU A 32 -19.34 -12.39 8.44
C LEU A 32 -20.09 -12.41 9.78
N ALA A 33 -20.42 -13.57 10.31
CA ALA A 33 -21.01 -13.76 11.64
C ALA A 33 -20.03 -13.43 12.79
N GLY A 34 -18.70 -13.38 12.50
CA GLY A 34 -17.67 -13.09 13.50
C GLY A 34 -17.28 -14.31 14.35
N THR A 35 -17.67 -15.52 13.96
CA THR A 35 -17.23 -16.77 14.59
C THR A 35 -15.87 -17.24 14.08
N SER A 36 -15.41 -16.74 12.91
CA SER A 36 -14.05 -16.85 12.40
C SER A 36 -13.48 -15.46 12.09
N LYS A 37 -12.16 -15.31 12.19
CA LYS A 37 -11.43 -14.15 11.69
C LYS A 37 -10.77 -14.40 10.34
N ASP A 38 -10.62 -15.66 9.96
CA ASP A 38 -9.87 -16.08 8.79
C ASP A 38 -10.82 -16.45 7.65
N CYS A 39 -10.52 -15.98 6.46
CA CYS A 39 -11.25 -16.25 5.24
C CYS A 39 -10.33 -16.09 4.01
N PRO A 40 -9.22 -16.86 3.94
CA PRO A 40 -8.31 -16.77 2.80
C PRO A 40 -9.02 -17.23 1.52
N GLY A 41 -8.79 -16.47 0.43
CA GLY A 41 -9.41 -16.72 -0.88
C GLY A 41 -10.91 -16.46 -0.96
N CYS A 42 -11.56 -16.04 0.13
CA CYS A 42 -13.01 -15.82 0.17
C CYS A 42 -13.46 -14.68 -0.74
N ASN A 43 -14.67 -14.80 -1.27
CA ASN A 43 -15.34 -13.69 -1.92
C ASN A 43 -16.10 -12.83 -0.89
N LEU A 44 -15.50 -11.70 -0.53
CA LEU A 44 -16.03 -10.71 0.41
C LEU A 44 -16.24 -9.35 -0.27
N ALA A 45 -16.47 -9.32 -1.58
CA ALA A 45 -16.72 -8.11 -2.33
C ALA A 45 -17.88 -7.30 -1.73
N GLY A 46 -17.67 -6.01 -1.51
CA GLY A 46 -18.65 -5.10 -0.89
C GLY A 46 -18.98 -5.37 0.58
N ALA A 47 -18.26 -6.28 1.25
CA ALA A 47 -18.51 -6.64 2.64
C ALA A 47 -18.43 -5.42 3.58
N LYS A 48 -19.37 -5.32 4.52
CA LYS A 48 -19.45 -4.22 5.49
C LYS A 48 -18.79 -4.65 6.81
N LEU A 49 -17.50 -4.36 6.94
CA LEU A 49 -16.65 -4.81 8.05
C LEU A 49 -16.19 -3.64 8.95
N LYS A 50 -16.98 -2.55 9.00
CA LYS A 50 -16.66 -1.35 9.78
C LYS A 50 -16.55 -1.64 11.28
N ARG A 51 -15.55 -1.05 11.94
CA ARG A 51 -15.32 -1.13 13.40
C ARG A 51 -15.17 -2.56 13.93
N ARG A 52 -14.74 -3.50 13.10
CA ARG A 52 -14.49 -4.89 13.52
C ARG A 52 -13.09 -5.05 14.09
N ASN A 53 -12.96 -5.95 15.05
CA ASN A 53 -11.65 -6.41 15.49
C ASN A 53 -11.25 -7.65 14.67
N LEU A 54 -10.40 -7.43 13.67
CA LEU A 54 -9.84 -8.43 12.76
C LEU A 54 -8.31 -8.48 12.90
N ALA A 55 -7.79 -8.15 14.08
CA ALA A 55 -6.36 -8.24 14.35
C ALA A 55 -5.86 -9.67 14.14
N GLY A 56 -4.79 -9.80 13.31
CA GLY A 56 -4.20 -11.08 12.92
C GLY A 56 -5.04 -11.93 11.97
N ALA A 57 -6.14 -11.38 11.41
CA ALA A 57 -6.98 -12.11 10.47
C ALA A 57 -6.20 -12.57 9.23
N ASP A 58 -6.46 -13.77 8.74
CA ASP A 58 -5.95 -14.23 7.44
C ASP A 58 -7.00 -14.02 6.34
N LEU A 59 -6.70 -13.06 5.45
CA LEU A 59 -7.49 -12.68 4.29
C LEU A 59 -6.66 -12.76 2.99
N ALA A 60 -5.60 -13.61 3.02
CA ALA A 60 -4.73 -13.79 1.86
C ALA A 60 -5.52 -14.22 0.62
N GLY A 61 -5.28 -13.56 -0.51
CA GLY A 61 -5.94 -13.85 -1.79
C GLY A 61 -7.45 -13.61 -1.81
N ALA A 62 -8.06 -13.05 -0.75
CA ALA A 62 -9.50 -12.80 -0.73
C ALA A 62 -9.91 -11.71 -1.73
N ASN A 63 -11.09 -11.83 -2.30
CA ASN A 63 -11.74 -10.75 -3.05
C ASN A 63 -12.46 -9.81 -2.07
N LEU A 64 -11.89 -8.63 -1.88
CA LEU A 64 -12.37 -7.58 -0.99
C LEU A 64 -12.71 -6.29 -1.76
N THR A 65 -12.96 -6.41 -3.07
CA THR A 65 -13.31 -5.27 -3.93
C THR A 65 -14.47 -4.47 -3.33
N GLY A 66 -14.27 -3.17 -3.12
CA GLY A 66 -15.28 -2.28 -2.52
C GLY A 66 -15.66 -2.59 -1.07
N ALA A 67 -14.95 -3.51 -0.39
CA ALA A 67 -15.21 -3.81 1.02
C ALA A 67 -14.94 -2.60 1.93
N THR A 68 -15.64 -2.50 3.05
CA THR A 68 -15.49 -1.36 3.97
C THR A 68 -14.99 -1.80 5.34
N PHE A 69 -13.75 -1.41 5.66
CA PHE A 69 -13.08 -1.66 6.95
C PHE A 69 -12.98 -0.41 7.84
N HIS A 70 -13.62 0.70 7.47
CA HIS A 70 -13.48 1.98 8.16
C HIS A 70 -13.45 1.84 9.69
N ARG A 71 -12.37 2.34 10.34
CA ARG A 71 -12.13 2.27 11.78
C ARG A 71 -12.06 0.86 12.36
N SER A 72 -11.68 -0.15 11.59
CA SER A 72 -11.45 -1.51 12.10
C SER A 72 -10.01 -1.67 12.59
N ASN A 73 -9.83 -2.62 13.52
CA ASN A 73 -8.52 -3.07 13.94
C ASN A 73 -8.09 -4.24 13.04
N LEU A 74 -7.06 -4.02 12.23
CA LEU A 74 -6.48 -4.96 11.27
C LEU A 74 -4.97 -5.16 11.53
N ARG A 75 -4.52 -4.92 12.77
CA ARG A 75 -3.11 -5.06 13.16
C ARG A 75 -2.63 -6.47 12.88
N GLY A 76 -1.52 -6.58 12.13
CA GLY A 76 -0.94 -7.87 11.75
C GLY A 76 -1.81 -8.73 10.84
N ALA A 77 -2.91 -8.20 10.28
CA ALA A 77 -3.74 -8.95 9.34
C ALA A 77 -2.99 -9.23 8.03
N ASN A 78 -3.27 -10.39 7.44
CA ASN A 78 -2.66 -10.85 6.20
C ASN A 78 -3.61 -10.63 5.02
N PHE A 79 -3.27 -9.69 4.13
CA PHE A 79 -3.95 -9.40 2.87
C PHE A 79 -3.08 -9.72 1.65
N SER A 80 -2.06 -10.57 1.82
CA SER A 80 -1.13 -10.85 0.72
C SER A 80 -1.86 -11.39 -0.51
N GLY A 81 -1.64 -10.75 -1.67
CA GLY A 81 -2.30 -11.09 -2.93
C GLY A 81 -3.81 -10.88 -2.96
N ALA A 82 -4.42 -10.28 -1.93
CA ALA A 82 -5.86 -9.98 -1.93
C ALA A 82 -6.22 -8.88 -2.95
N ASP A 83 -7.46 -8.89 -3.41
CA ASP A 83 -8.03 -7.82 -4.24
C ASP A 83 -8.82 -6.84 -3.35
N LEU A 84 -8.22 -5.69 -3.10
CA LEU A 84 -8.77 -4.58 -2.31
C LEU A 84 -9.11 -3.37 -3.19
N THR A 85 -9.34 -3.59 -4.49
CA THR A 85 -9.73 -2.51 -5.42
C THR A 85 -10.91 -1.74 -4.85
N ASP A 86 -10.81 -0.40 -4.78
CA ASP A 86 -11.81 0.52 -4.23
C ASP A 86 -12.24 0.23 -2.77
N ALA A 87 -11.47 -0.56 -2.03
CA ALA A 87 -11.79 -0.87 -0.63
C ALA A 87 -11.59 0.35 0.27
N ASN A 88 -12.45 0.49 1.29
CA ASN A 88 -12.36 1.59 2.26
C ASN A 88 -11.69 1.13 3.55
N LEU A 89 -10.43 1.50 3.71
CA LEU A 89 -9.59 1.28 4.89
C LEU A 89 -9.31 2.60 5.65
N ASN A 90 -10.13 3.64 5.48
CA ASN A 90 -9.93 4.91 6.15
C ASN A 90 -9.94 4.74 7.68
N LYS A 91 -8.97 5.39 8.35
CA LYS A 91 -8.84 5.41 9.82
C LYS A 91 -8.74 4.02 10.45
N THR A 92 -8.20 3.04 9.72
CA THR A 92 -7.96 1.68 10.23
C THR A 92 -6.62 1.58 10.95
N GLU A 93 -6.54 0.66 11.90
CA GLU A 93 -5.30 0.25 12.53
C GLU A 93 -4.68 -0.89 11.71
N LEU A 94 -3.58 -0.60 10.99
CA LEU A 94 -2.91 -1.53 10.06
C LEU A 94 -1.47 -1.84 10.49
N LEU A 95 -1.12 -1.59 11.76
CA LEU A 95 0.24 -1.82 12.24
C LEU A 95 0.71 -3.25 11.88
N GLN A 96 1.82 -3.36 11.13
CA GLN A 96 2.42 -4.63 10.69
C GLN A 96 1.48 -5.49 9.81
N ALA A 97 0.43 -4.94 9.22
CA ALA A 97 -0.40 -5.67 8.26
C ALA A 97 0.41 -5.99 6.98
N ASN A 98 0.10 -7.12 6.37
CA ASN A 98 0.76 -7.59 5.14
C ASN A 98 -0.15 -7.41 3.93
N PHE A 99 0.19 -6.46 3.05
CA PHE A 99 -0.46 -6.21 1.76
C PHE A 99 0.45 -6.58 0.59
N SER A 100 1.46 -7.44 0.80
CA SER A 100 2.38 -7.78 -0.26
C SER A 100 1.65 -8.35 -1.49
N ARG A 101 1.93 -7.78 -2.68
CA ARG A 101 1.30 -8.13 -3.96
C ARG A 101 -0.23 -7.98 -3.98
N ALA A 102 -0.83 -7.25 -3.05
CA ALA A 102 -2.25 -6.95 -3.09
C ALA A 102 -2.60 -6.00 -4.23
N LYS A 103 -3.80 -6.13 -4.79
CA LYS A 103 -4.37 -5.16 -5.72
C LYS A 103 -5.14 -4.15 -4.90
N MET A 104 -4.72 -2.88 -4.94
CA MET A 104 -5.27 -1.81 -4.12
C MET A 104 -5.59 -0.56 -4.94
N LYS A 105 -5.84 -0.74 -6.26
CA LYS A 105 -6.20 0.38 -7.11
C LYS A 105 -7.40 1.13 -6.54
N GLY A 106 -7.30 2.47 -6.40
CA GLY A 106 -8.36 3.32 -5.87
C GLY A 106 -8.70 3.07 -4.38
N ALA A 107 -7.94 2.25 -3.66
CA ALA A 107 -8.20 1.98 -2.24
C ALA A 107 -8.04 3.25 -1.39
N MET A 108 -8.90 3.41 -0.40
CA MET A 108 -8.93 4.57 0.50
C MET A 108 -8.28 4.20 1.84
N LEU A 109 -7.14 4.81 2.17
CA LEU A 109 -6.38 4.61 3.42
C LEU A 109 -6.15 5.95 4.16
N PHE A 110 -7.02 6.95 3.96
CA PHE A 110 -6.89 8.25 4.60
C PHE A 110 -6.84 8.13 6.12
N GLU A 111 -5.83 8.76 6.76
CA GLU A 111 -5.56 8.69 8.21
C GLU A 111 -5.42 7.25 8.77
N ALA A 112 -5.02 6.26 7.96
CA ALA A 112 -4.75 4.91 8.45
C ALA A 112 -3.43 4.86 9.25
N GLU A 113 -3.41 4.03 10.30
CA GLU A 113 -2.22 3.79 11.13
C GLU A 113 -1.51 2.51 10.67
N ALA A 114 -0.62 2.63 9.68
CA ALA A 114 0.00 1.52 8.96
C ALA A 114 1.51 1.35 9.26
N GLY A 115 1.96 1.75 10.45
CA GLY A 115 3.36 1.62 10.81
C GLY A 115 3.90 0.21 10.57
N ARG A 116 5.04 0.10 9.86
CA ARG A 116 5.68 -1.18 9.48
C ARG A 116 4.80 -2.12 8.67
N ALA A 117 3.73 -1.65 8.05
CA ALA A 117 2.96 -2.47 7.11
C ALA A 117 3.78 -2.77 5.85
N ASP A 118 3.51 -3.91 5.23
CA ASP A 118 4.23 -4.40 4.06
C ASP A 118 3.35 -4.30 2.80
N PHE A 119 3.66 -3.36 1.92
CA PHE A 119 3.03 -3.16 0.60
C PHE A 119 3.96 -3.58 -0.54
N THR A 120 4.96 -4.44 -0.27
CA THR A 120 5.94 -4.86 -1.28
C THR A 120 5.26 -5.44 -2.51
N GLY A 121 5.50 -4.83 -3.67
CA GLY A 121 4.92 -5.24 -4.95
C GLY A 121 3.41 -5.06 -5.06
N ALA A 122 2.76 -4.31 -4.16
CA ALA A 122 1.33 -4.00 -4.26
C ALA A 122 1.05 -3.03 -5.43
N ASP A 123 -0.13 -3.14 -6.01
CA ASP A 123 -0.66 -2.14 -6.94
C ASP A 123 -1.52 -1.12 -6.17
N LEU A 124 -0.93 0.06 -5.94
CA LEU A 124 -1.54 1.19 -5.24
C LEU A 124 -1.92 2.33 -6.20
N THR A 125 -2.09 2.02 -7.49
CA THR A 125 -2.50 3.02 -8.49
C THR A 125 -3.73 3.78 -8.01
N GLU A 126 -3.68 5.14 -8.06
CA GLU A 126 -4.79 6.02 -7.66
C GLU A 126 -5.24 5.86 -6.19
N ALA A 127 -4.47 5.16 -5.32
CA ALA A 127 -4.88 4.98 -3.93
C ALA A 127 -4.81 6.30 -3.14
N MET A 128 -5.79 6.54 -2.29
CA MET A 128 -5.90 7.73 -1.44
C MET A 128 -5.33 7.44 -0.05
N MET A 129 -4.08 7.82 0.17
CA MET A 129 -3.31 7.56 1.39
C MET A 129 -2.96 8.85 2.15
N GLY A 130 -3.67 9.94 1.92
CA GLY A 130 -3.42 11.22 2.59
C GLY A 130 -3.40 11.10 4.12
N ASN A 131 -2.47 11.78 4.78
CA ASN A 131 -2.24 11.74 6.23
C ASN A 131 -1.98 10.33 6.82
N ILE A 132 -1.59 9.35 6.02
CA ILE A 132 -1.26 8.01 6.50
C ILE A 132 -0.06 8.03 7.45
N ARG A 133 -0.07 7.16 8.46
CA ARG A 133 1.09 6.91 9.34
C ARG A 133 1.75 5.59 8.94
N LEU A 134 2.82 5.67 8.15
CA LEU A 134 3.49 4.51 7.56
C LEU A 134 5.00 4.47 7.91
N THR A 135 5.36 4.91 9.11
CA THR A 135 6.75 4.90 9.55
C THR A 135 7.33 3.47 9.51
N GLY A 136 8.47 3.31 8.84
CA GLY A 136 9.15 2.03 8.66
C GLY A 136 8.37 1.04 7.79
N GLY A 137 7.37 1.50 7.02
CA GLY A 137 6.63 0.66 6.08
C GLY A 137 7.44 0.28 4.84
N LYS A 138 7.04 -0.77 4.15
CA LYS A 138 7.70 -1.26 2.94
C LYS A 138 6.81 -1.06 1.73
N LEU A 139 7.33 -0.35 0.73
CA LEU A 139 6.66 -0.12 -0.55
C LEU A 139 7.59 -0.52 -1.73
N ASP A 140 8.55 -1.43 -1.46
CA ASP A 140 9.51 -1.86 -2.46
C ASP A 140 8.80 -2.49 -3.66
N ARG A 141 9.15 -2.04 -4.88
CA ARG A 141 8.54 -2.50 -6.14
C ARG A 141 7.02 -2.29 -6.22
N ALA A 142 6.43 -1.48 -5.35
CA ALA A 142 5.02 -1.13 -5.46
C ALA A 142 4.78 -0.21 -6.66
N ASN A 143 3.59 -0.32 -7.26
CA ASN A 143 3.10 0.66 -8.21
C ASN A 143 2.32 1.74 -7.46
N LEU A 144 2.89 2.94 -7.41
CA LEU A 144 2.35 4.12 -6.72
C LEU A 144 1.94 5.21 -7.74
N THR A 145 1.62 4.82 -8.97
CA THR A 145 1.17 5.76 -9.99
C THR A 145 -0.09 6.48 -9.53
N GLU A 146 -0.08 7.83 -9.59
CA GLU A 146 -1.20 8.70 -9.19
C GLU A 146 -1.65 8.53 -7.71
N VAL A 147 -0.79 7.95 -6.84
CA VAL A 147 -1.12 7.82 -5.42
C VAL A 147 -1.12 9.18 -4.72
N ASP A 148 -2.06 9.39 -3.81
CA ASP A 148 -2.01 10.53 -2.89
C ASP A 148 -1.43 10.11 -1.52
N LEU A 149 -0.21 10.54 -1.22
CA LEU A 149 0.49 10.36 0.06
C LEU A 149 0.67 11.69 0.81
N SER A 150 -0.07 12.73 0.42
CA SER A 150 0.07 14.07 0.98
C SER A 150 -0.04 14.11 2.50
N ALA A 151 0.80 14.93 3.13
CA ALA A 151 0.91 15.09 4.59
C ALA A 151 1.15 13.78 5.37
N GLY A 152 1.56 12.70 4.71
CA GLY A 152 1.83 11.40 5.30
C GLY A 152 3.09 11.40 6.20
N LEU A 153 3.14 10.48 7.15
CA LEU A 153 4.30 10.22 8.02
C LEU A 153 4.97 8.91 7.60
N LEU A 154 5.98 9.00 6.71
CA LEU A 154 6.63 7.86 6.07
C LEU A 154 8.13 7.75 6.44
N ASN A 155 8.54 8.33 7.57
CA ASN A 155 9.94 8.26 7.98
C ASN A 155 10.44 6.82 7.99
N GLU A 156 11.67 6.60 7.51
CA GLU A 156 12.33 5.28 7.48
C GLU A 156 11.58 4.23 6.63
N ALA A 157 10.62 4.63 5.80
CA ALA A 157 9.96 3.73 4.87
C ALA A 157 10.89 3.37 3.69
N THR A 158 10.65 2.22 3.06
CA THR A 158 11.39 1.79 1.87
C THR A 158 10.51 1.78 0.62
N PHE A 159 11.08 2.28 -0.49
CA PHE A 159 10.43 2.39 -1.80
C PHE A 159 11.32 1.82 -2.91
N VAL A 160 12.26 0.95 -2.58
CA VAL A 160 13.29 0.50 -3.52
C VAL A 160 12.67 -0.04 -4.82
N ASN A 161 13.03 0.58 -5.96
CA ASN A 161 12.50 0.28 -7.29
C ASN A 161 10.97 0.41 -7.42
N ALA A 162 10.32 1.25 -6.63
CA ALA A 162 8.90 1.57 -6.79
C ALA A 162 8.67 2.49 -8.00
N THR A 163 7.46 2.44 -8.57
CA THR A 163 7.00 3.35 -9.63
C THR A 163 6.16 4.46 -9.01
N LEU A 164 6.47 5.73 -9.33
CA LEU A 164 5.90 6.92 -8.69
C LEU A 164 5.30 7.93 -9.69
N ASN A 165 4.97 7.54 -10.93
CA ASN A 165 4.46 8.51 -11.91
C ASN A 165 3.25 9.27 -11.35
N ASP A 166 3.26 10.61 -11.47
CA ASP A 166 2.18 11.50 -11.01
C ASP A 166 1.82 11.35 -9.52
N ALA A 167 2.69 10.73 -8.70
CA ALA A 167 2.46 10.53 -7.27
C ALA A 167 2.55 11.86 -6.50
N ASN A 168 1.67 12.03 -5.53
CA ASN A 168 1.59 13.22 -4.68
C ASN A 168 2.20 12.98 -3.30
N PHE A 169 3.38 13.58 -3.04
CA PHE A 169 4.06 13.61 -1.74
C PHE A 169 4.07 15.03 -1.12
N PHE A 170 3.07 15.86 -1.43
CA PHE A 170 2.99 17.21 -0.87
C PHE A 170 3.03 17.19 0.66
N GLN A 171 3.97 17.96 1.27
CA GLN A 171 4.16 18.06 2.72
C GLN A 171 4.42 16.72 3.45
N THR A 172 4.81 15.68 2.74
CA THR A 172 5.07 14.35 3.30
C THR A 172 6.40 14.32 4.08
N ARG A 173 6.43 13.58 5.18
CA ARG A 173 7.66 13.34 5.94
C ARG A 173 8.32 12.03 5.51
N LEU A 174 9.48 12.13 4.87
CA LEU A 174 10.27 11.05 4.27
C LEU A 174 11.69 11.01 4.86
N LEU A 175 11.86 11.39 6.13
CA LEU A 175 13.17 11.41 6.79
C LEU A 175 13.80 10.02 6.75
N ARG A 176 15.03 9.92 6.23
CA ARG A 176 15.82 8.69 6.12
C ARG A 176 15.13 7.55 5.34
N CYS A 177 14.25 7.88 4.40
CA CYS A 177 13.66 6.88 3.52
C CYS A 177 14.69 6.27 2.56
N ASP A 178 14.47 5.02 2.20
CA ASP A 178 15.20 4.36 1.13
C ASP A 178 14.38 4.40 -0.17
N MET A 179 14.74 5.33 -1.06
CA MET A 179 14.08 5.53 -2.36
C MET A 179 15.01 5.18 -3.54
N ARG A 180 15.95 4.25 -3.32
CA ARG A 180 16.91 3.85 -4.35
C ARG A 180 16.22 3.28 -5.57
N GLY A 181 16.62 3.78 -6.74
CA GLY A 181 16.13 3.27 -8.02
C GLY A 181 14.64 3.46 -8.25
N VAL A 182 13.95 4.34 -7.49
CA VAL A 182 12.56 4.71 -7.82
C VAL A 182 12.50 5.32 -9.21
N VAL A 183 11.40 5.09 -9.92
CA VAL A 183 11.15 5.67 -11.22
C VAL A 183 9.82 6.44 -11.18
N GLY A 184 9.86 7.71 -11.56
CA GLY A 184 8.67 8.54 -11.63
C GLY A 184 8.89 9.78 -12.48
N GLU A 185 7.87 10.17 -13.22
CA GLU A 185 7.78 11.45 -13.90
C GLU A 185 6.67 12.29 -13.23
N MET A 186 6.81 13.62 -13.21
CA MET A 186 5.83 14.57 -12.68
C MET A 186 5.43 14.30 -11.21
N VAL A 187 6.37 13.77 -10.40
CA VAL A 187 6.12 13.51 -8.98
C VAL A 187 6.11 14.82 -8.19
N GLU A 188 5.14 14.99 -7.31
CA GLU A 188 4.96 16.19 -6.50
C GLU A 188 5.60 16.02 -5.11
N PHE A 189 6.73 16.69 -4.85
CA PHE A 189 7.43 16.72 -3.55
C PHE A 189 7.46 18.12 -2.91
N THR A 190 6.57 19.03 -3.31
CA THR A 190 6.52 20.38 -2.71
C THR A 190 6.42 20.29 -1.19
N GLN A 191 7.35 20.99 -0.50
CA GLN A 191 7.45 21.03 0.96
C GLN A 191 7.64 19.65 1.63
N ALA A 192 8.02 18.62 0.88
CA ALA A 192 8.35 17.31 1.45
C ALA A 192 9.68 17.37 2.24
N ASN A 193 9.75 16.59 3.32
CA ASN A 193 10.98 16.44 4.09
C ASN A 193 11.69 15.14 3.73
N LEU A 194 12.71 15.23 2.87
CA LEU A 194 13.55 14.13 2.36
C LEU A 194 14.96 14.12 3.01
N ARG A 195 15.11 14.74 4.19
CA ARG A 195 16.42 14.80 4.86
C ARG A 195 17.00 13.39 5.05
N ASP A 196 18.30 13.27 4.74
CA ASP A 196 19.05 12.02 4.87
C ASP A 196 18.43 10.84 4.11
N ALA A 197 17.53 11.08 3.15
CA ALA A 197 16.95 10.04 2.30
C ALA A 197 17.97 9.52 1.28
N ASN A 198 17.84 8.26 0.90
CA ASN A 198 18.64 7.68 -0.17
C ASN A 198 17.85 7.64 -1.48
N LEU A 199 18.19 8.55 -2.40
CA LEU A 199 17.61 8.67 -3.75
C LEU A 199 18.61 8.22 -4.83
N SER A 200 19.65 7.46 -4.45
CA SER A 200 20.65 7.06 -5.44
C SER A 200 20.03 6.23 -6.57
N SER A 201 20.45 6.54 -7.79
CA SER A 201 19.91 5.95 -9.03
C SER A 201 18.41 6.18 -9.25
N ALA A 202 17.76 7.08 -8.54
CA ALA A 202 16.37 7.46 -8.77
C ALA A 202 16.22 8.17 -10.13
N ILE A 203 15.10 7.94 -10.82
CA ILE A 203 14.72 8.67 -12.04
C ILE A 203 13.46 9.47 -11.70
N LEU A 204 13.63 10.79 -11.50
CA LEU A 204 12.56 11.70 -11.04
C LEU A 204 12.50 12.93 -11.96
N ARG A 205 12.29 12.67 -13.25
CA ARG A 205 12.25 13.72 -14.27
C ARG A 205 10.97 14.55 -14.15
N GLN A 206 11.06 15.83 -14.52
CA GLN A 206 9.92 16.77 -14.54
C GLN A 206 9.18 16.86 -13.19
N SER A 207 9.81 16.38 -12.11
CA SER A 207 9.21 16.34 -10.78
C SER A 207 9.38 17.68 -10.04
N ILE A 208 8.51 17.95 -9.07
CA ILE A 208 8.46 19.23 -8.37
C ILE A 208 8.97 19.06 -6.94
N PHE A 209 10.10 19.72 -6.63
CA PHE A 209 10.74 19.76 -5.31
C PHE A 209 10.69 21.16 -4.71
N TYR A 210 9.68 21.97 -5.05
CA TYR A 210 9.57 23.33 -4.53
C TYR A 210 9.53 23.34 -2.99
N LEU A 211 10.47 24.08 -2.36
CA LEU A 211 10.62 24.14 -0.89
C LEU A 211 10.85 22.76 -0.22
N ALA A 212 11.22 21.74 -0.95
CA ALA A 212 11.55 20.44 -0.35
C ALA A 212 12.87 20.49 0.42
N ASP A 213 12.97 19.74 1.51
CA ASP A 213 14.21 19.59 2.27
C ASP A 213 14.91 18.27 1.93
N LEU A 214 15.94 18.33 1.10
CA LEU A 214 16.81 17.21 0.71
C LEU A 214 18.15 17.21 1.48
N GLY A 215 18.28 18.01 2.53
CA GLY A 215 19.54 18.15 3.28
C GLY A 215 20.11 16.79 3.70
N GLY A 216 21.38 16.52 3.33
CA GLY A 216 22.08 15.27 3.62
C GLY A 216 21.66 14.07 2.75
N ALA A 217 20.71 14.21 1.83
CA ALA A 217 20.27 13.12 0.97
C ALA A 217 21.37 12.62 0.02
N ASP A 218 21.32 11.35 -0.34
CA ASP A 218 22.17 10.75 -1.38
C ASP A 218 21.44 10.76 -2.72
N LEU A 219 21.90 11.61 -3.64
CA LEU A 219 21.35 11.76 -5.00
C LEU A 219 22.27 11.12 -6.06
N SER A 220 23.27 10.34 -5.62
CA SER A 220 24.28 9.78 -6.54
C SER A 220 23.66 9.01 -7.70
N SER A 221 24.08 9.33 -8.92
CA SER A 221 23.56 8.76 -10.16
C SER A 221 22.05 8.96 -10.42
N ALA A 222 21.39 9.85 -9.67
CA ALA A 222 19.97 10.14 -9.88
C ALA A 222 19.75 11.07 -11.08
N ASP A 223 18.58 11.02 -11.69
CA ASP A 223 18.16 11.84 -12.80
C ASP A 223 16.99 12.76 -12.41
N PHE A 224 17.31 14.05 -12.22
CA PHE A 224 16.38 15.14 -11.92
C PHE A 224 16.20 16.06 -13.15
N SER A 225 16.41 15.54 -14.35
CA SER A 225 16.29 16.36 -15.57
C SER A 225 14.90 17.01 -15.66
N GLN A 226 14.88 18.30 -16.01
CA GLN A 226 13.68 19.13 -16.16
C GLN A 226 12.83 19.29 -14.89
N SER A 227 13.37 18.94 -13.72
CA SER A 227 12.67 19.09 -12.43
C SER A 227 12.72 20.52 -11.91
N VAL A 228 11.81 20.85 -11.00
CA VAL A 228 11.74 22.16 -10.33
C VAL A 228 12.26 22.01 -8.90
N LEU A 229 13.51 22.42 -8.64
CA LEU A 229 14.14 22.44 -7.30
C LEU A 229 14.14 23.85 -6.67
N ARG A 230 13.34 24.76 -7.18
CA ARG A 230 13.27 26.14 -6.69
C ARG A 230 13.12 26.17 -5.16
N SER A 231 14.01 26.90 -4.47
CA SER A 231 14.02 27.03 -3.02
C SER A 231 14.12 25.69 -2.25
N ALA A 232 14.49 24.59 -2.90
CA ALA A 232 14.78 23.34 -2.21
C ALA A 232 16.12 23.45 -1.44
N ASN A 233 16.21 22.77 -0.30
CA ASN A 233 17.45 22.63 0.44
C ASN A 233 18.26 21.44 -0.10
N LEU A 234 19.40 21.70 -0.73
CA LEU A 234 20.37 20.69 -1.20
C LEU A 234 21.65 20.67 -0.34
N GLY A 235 21.63 21.23 0.86
CA GLY A 235 22.80 21.30 1.74
C GLY A 235 23.30 19.90 2.11
N ASN A 236 24.63 19.68 1.96
CA ASN A 236 25.30 18.41 2.28
C ASN A 236 24.77 17.17 1.50
N THR A 237 24.08 17.35 0.38
CA THR A 237 23.69 16.22 -0.49
C THR A 237 24.91 15.61 -1.18
N LYS A 238 24.89 14.30 -1.42
CA LYS A 238 25.82 13.64 -2.33
C LYS A 238 25.25 13.69 -3.74
N GLN A 239 26.05 14.22 -4.70
CA GLN A 239 25.60 14.50 -6.07
C GLN A 239 26.53 13.89 -7.12
N THR A 240 27.22 12.79 -6.81
CA THR A 240 28.09 12.13 -7.79
C THR A 240 27.28 11.61 -8.97
N ASP A 241 27.63 12.04 -10.18
CA ASP A 241 26.96 11.66 -11.43
C ASP A 241 25.45 11.99 -11.47
N THR A 242 24.97 12.91 -10.64
CA THR A 242 23.57 13.36 -10.65
C THR A 242 23.30 14.22 -11.89
N LYS A 243 22.17 13.98 -12.56
CA LYS A 243 21.75 14.74 -13.74
C LYS A 243 20.70 15.78 -13.35
N PHE A 244 20.98 17.04 -13.69
CA PHE A 244 20.05 18.17 -13.50
C PHE A 244 19.74 18.87 -14.84
N THR A 245 19.97 18.25 -15.98
CA THR A 245 19.79 18.88 -17.29
C THR A 245 18.43 19.53 -17.44
N GLY A 246 18.38 20.83 -17.67
CA GLY A 246 17.14 21.60 -17.78
C GLY A 246 16.37 21.79 -16.47
N ALA A 247 16.93 21.37 -15.33
CA ALA A 247 16.28 21.58 -14.04
C ALA A 247 16.37 23.04 -13.57
N MET A 248 15.32 23.52 -12.93
CA MET A 248 15.33 24.81 -12.22
C MET A 248 15.93 24.61 -10.84
N MET A 249 17.12 25.16 -10.62
CA MET A 249 17.89 25.02 -9.38
C MET A 249 17.31 25.87 -8.23
N PRO A 250 17.77 25.67 -6.98
CA PRO A 250 17.24 26.40 -5.81
C PRO A 250 17.31 27.93 -5.92
N ASP A 251 18.29 28.46 -6.63
CA ASP A 251 18.51 29.90 -6.89
C ASP A 251 17.75 30.44 -8.12
N ASN A 252 16.86 29.65 -8.70
CA ASN A 252 16.10 29.87 -9.94
C ASN A 252 16.95 29.85 -11.23
N SER A 253 18.22 29.49 -11.19
CA SER A 253 18.99 29.23 -12.40
C SER A 253 18.51 27.94 -13.11
N ILE A 254 18.71 27.85 -14.42
CA ILE A 254 18.48 26.62 -15.18
C ILE A 254 19.81 25.91 -15.36
N HIS A 255 19.89 24.66 -14.92
CA HIS A 255 21.08 23.83 -15.10
C HIS A 255 21.18 23.37 -16.56
N GLN A 256 22.32 23.65 -17.22
CA GLN A 256 22.55 23.31 -18.63
C GLN A 256 22.96 21.85 -18.82
#